data_a8e896ed03a4ae1d3f62f56483cd6520
#
_entry.id   a8e896ed03a4ae1d3f62f56483cd6520
#
_cell.length_a   1.000
_cell.length_b   1.000
_cell.length_c   1.000
_cell.angle_alpha   90.00
_cell.angle_beta   90.00
_cell.angle_gamma   90.00
#
_symmetry.space_group_name_H-M   'P 1'
#
loop_
_entity.id
_entity.type
_entity.pdbx_description
1 polymer ?
#
loop_
_entity_poly.entity_id
_entity_poly.type
_entity_poly.pdbx_seq_one_letter_code
_entity_poly.pdbx_strand_id
1 'polypeptide(L)'
;FEDWCTSDKLMEMNENFRVNVHRNLQRDSATKPLTENWSCTVVSGQEEGSLPGLFGLSFQQTSNSSSRHFQSPKKINLGPRHNCHNALMAVLAARELGVKFSESMERICEFDSPLPDRYGIEHIGKHVLINDTYNANPDSFASVINDLATNCSYPKNKLLIMGDMLELGQYSETEHAKILEQALRLDGLKAIFLKGEKFQNLIFSTQQKDHESQFDQVYALQETEDFPVALLSDLLDEESVILVKGSRKMNMEQFVDLLRNNLL
;
A
#
# COMPACT_ATOMS: atom_id res chain seq x y z
N PHE A 1 16.04 17.51 5.65
CA PHE A 1 14.99 16.48 5.78
C PHE A 1 13.61 17.11 6.09
N GLU A 2 13.58 18.23 6.80
CA GLU A 2 12.37 19.04 7.02
C GLU A 2 11.79 19.64 5.72
N ASP A 3 12.61 19.80 4.67
CA ASP A 3 12.19 20.37 3.38
C ASP A 3 11.34 19.43 2.48
N TRP A 4 11.21 18.14 2.83
CA TRP A 4 10.43 17.19 2.03
C TRP A 4 8.93 17.16 2.37
N CYS A 5 8.56 17.64 3.54
CA CYS A 5 7.16 17.71 4.01
C CYS A 5 6.58 19.13 3.93
N THR A 6 7.13 20.02 3.12
CA THR A 6 6.55 21.35 2.91
C THR A 6 5.26 21.27 2.08
N SER A 7 4.33 22.17 2.35
CA SER A 7 3.01 22.23 1.73
C SER A 7 3.03 22.18 0.19
N ASP A 8 4.07 22.71 -0.44
CA ASP A 8 4.18 22.76 -1.89
C ASP A 8 4.55 21.40 -2.52
N LYS A 9 5.34 20.55 -1.83
CA LYS A 9 5.63 19.19 -2.29
C LYS A 9 4.49 18.21 -2.00
N LEU A 10 3.70 18.45 -0.96
CA LEU A 10 2.44 17.73 -0.71
C LEU A 10 1.42 17.97 -1.83
N MET A 11 1.45 19.13 -2.48
CA MET A 11 0.62 19.40 -3.66
C MET A 11 1.08 18.62 -4.90
N GLU A 12 2.36 18.36 -5.10
CA GLU A 12 2.87 17.55 -6.22
C GLU A 12 2.59 16.04 -6.06
N MET A 13 2.35 15.56 -4.84
CA MET A 13 1.99 14.17 -4.55
C MET A 13 0.48 13.87 -4.70
N ASN A 14 -0.32 14.82 -5.19
CA ASN A 14 -1.72 14.60 -5.52
C ASN A 14 -1.83 13.75 -6.80
N GLU A 15 -1.76 12.44 -6.68
CA GLU A 15 -2.12 11.53 -7.76
C GLU A 15 -3.62 11.66 -8.04
N ASN A 16 -3.93 12.29 -9.17
CA ASN A 16 -5.29 12.35 -9.70
C ASN A 16 -5.60 11.06 -10.44
N PHE A 17 -6.42 10.21 -9.85
CA PHE A 17 -7.00 9.07 -10.56
C PHE A 17 -8.11 9.57 -11.49
N ARG A 18 -8.02 9.23 -12.77
CA ARG A 18 -9.03 9.61 -13.77
C ARG A 18 -9.72 8.36 -14.28
N VAL A 19 -11.05 8.38 -14.24
CA VAL A 19 -11.89 7.32 -14.81
C VAL A 19 -12.81 7.97 -15.83
N ASN A 20 -12.78 7.47 -17.06
CA ASN A 20 -13.68 7.91 -18.11
C ASN A 20 -14.88 6.95 -18.15
N VAL A 21 -16.06 7.43 -17.80
CA VAL A 21 -17.31 6.66 -17.90
C VAL A 21 -17.98 7.03 -19.21
N HIS A 22 -17.96 6.10 -20.17
CA HIS A 22 -18.69 6.25 -21.43
C HIS A 22 -20.10 5.68 -21.26
N ARG A 23 -21.11 6.53 -21.19
CA ARG A 23 -22.51 6.11 -21.26
C ARG A 23 -22.95 6.03 -22.71
N ASN A 24 -23.05 4.84 -23.26
CA ASN A 24 -23.84 4.59 -24.45
C ASN A 24 -25.33 4.51 -24.05
N LEU A 25 -25.97 5.65 -23.91
CA LEU A 25 -27.43 5.70 -23.85
C LEU A 25 -27.96 5.46 -25.28
N GLN A 26 -28.21 4.20 -25.61
CA GLN A 26 -29.05 3.87 -26.77
C GLN A 26 -30.49 4.33 -26.50
N ARG A 27 -30.74 5.60 -26.70
CA ARG A 27 -32.06 6.13 -26.99
C ARG A 27 -31.89 7.29 -27.98
N ASP A 28 -32.30 7.03 -29.20
CA ASP A 28 -32.39 7.96 -30.35
C ASP A 28 -31.07 8.35 -31.02
N SER A 29 -31.01 8.10 -32.30
CA SER A 29 -29.89 8.23 -33.24
C SER A 29 -29.39 9.69 -33.50
N ALA A 30 -29.67 10.65 -32.63
CA ALA A 30 -29.31 12.05 -32.81
C ALA A 30 -28.52 12.68 -31.64
N THR A 31 -28.29 12.00 -30.52
CA THR A 31 -27.56 12.59 -29.39
C THR A 31 -26.13 12.01 -29.30
N LYS A 32 -25.12 12.91 -29.31
CA LYS A 32 -23.72 12.53 -29.02
C LYS A 32 -23.66 11.81 -27.67
N PRO A 33 -22.85 10.75 -27.56
CA PRO A 33 -22.67 10.07 -26.28
C PRO A 33 -22.20 11.08 -25.23
N LEU A 34 -22.89 11.11 -24.09
CA LEU A 34 -22.47 11.88 -22.93
C LEU A 34 -21.21 11.24 -22.36
N THR A 35 -20.08 11.91 -22.51
CA THR A 35 -18.84 11.49 -21.87
C THR A 35 -18.75 12.21 -20.54
N GLU A 36 -18.79 11.48 -19.45
CA GLU A 36 -18.52 11.97 -18.11
C GLU A 36 -17.10 11.55 -17.69
N ASN A 37 -16.29 12.52 -17.33
CA ASN A 37 -14.96 12.27 -16.78
C ASN A 37 -15.04 12.41 -15.26
N TRP A 38 -14.54 11.41 -14.57
CA TRP A 38 -14.42 11.41 -13.12
C TRP A 38 -12.95 11.40 -12.72
N SER A 39 -12.61 12.24 -11.78
CA SER A 39 -11.31 12.21 -11.11
C SER A 39 -11.50 12.10 -9.61
N CYS A 40 -10.62 11.36 -8.97
CA CYS A 40 -10.51 11.29 -7.52
C CYS A 40 -9.17 11.88 -7.12
N THR A 41 -9.20 12.84 -6.22
CA THR A 41 -8.00 13.39 -5.59
C THR A 41 -7.97 12.93 -4.15
N VAL A 42 -6.86 12.36 -3.74
CA VAL A 42 -6.61 12.03 -2.33
C VAL A 42 -6.14 13.30 -1.66
N VAL A 43 -6.91 13.77 -0.69
CA VAL A 43 -6.52 14.92 0.15
C VAL A 43 -5.90 14.37 1.41
N SER A 44 -4.57 14.33 1.46
CA SER A 44 -3.86 13.98 2.68
C SER A 44 -3.94 15.15 3.66
N GLY A 45 -4.76 15.02 4.68
CA GLY A 45 -4.70 15.91 5.84
C GLY A 45 -3.96 15.18 6.95
N GLN A 46 -2.67 15.41 7.07
CA GLN A 46 -1.90 14.94 8.21
C GLN A 46 -2.14 15.89 9.37
N GLU A 47 -2.85 15.42 10.39
CA GLU A 47 -2.76 15.99 11.73
C GLU A 47 -1.66 15.22 12.46
N GLU A 48 -0.82 15.94 13.19
CA GLU A 48 0.22 15.36 14.04
C GLU A 48 -0.41 14.31 14.97
N GLY A 49 0.06 13.06 14.91
CA GLY A 49 -0.49 11.93 15.68
C GLY A 49 -1.64 11.16 15.02
N SER A 50 -2.03 11.45 13.78
CA SER A 50 -3.03 10.64 13.08
C SER A 50 -2.42 9.33 12.56
N LEU A 51 -3.20 8.24 12.61
CA LEU A 51 -2.81 6.95 12.04
C LEU A 51 -2.49 7.09 10.55
N PRO A 52 -1.40 6.48 10.06
CA PRO A 52 -1.14 6.37 8.63
C PRO A 52 -2.33 5.70 7.91
N GLY A 53 -2.63 6.10 6.68
CA GLY A 53 -3.73 5.50 5.90
C GLY A 53 -5.08 6.21 6.00
N LEU A 54 -5.20 7.30 6.78
CA LEU A 54 -6.38 8.15 6.80
C LEU A 54 -6.34 9.17 5.66
N PHE A 55 -7.31 9.09 4.74
CA PHE A 55 -7.40 9.98 3.60
C PHE A 55 -8.74 10.70 3.52
N GLY A 56 -8.71 11.98 3.16
CA GLY A 56 -9.88 12.65 2.60
C GLY A 56 -9.98 12.32 1.11
N LEU A 57 -11.18 12.10 0.58
CA LEU A 57 -11.40 11.90 -0.83
C LEU A 57 -12.13 13.11 -1.42
N SER A 58 -11.61 13.65 -2.51
CA SER A 58 -12.28 14.66 -3.32
C SER A 58 -12.54 14.08 -4.70
N PHE A 59 -13.80 14.11 -5.12
CA PHE A 59 -14.23 13.62 -6.42
C PHE A 59 -14.66 14.78 -7.29
N GLN A 60 -14.22 14.80 -8.52
CA GLN A 60 -14.66 15.76 -9.52
C GLN A 60 -15.30 15.04 -10.68
N GLN A 61 -16.54 15.40 -10.96
CA GLN A 61 -17.24 15.03 -12.18
C GLN A 61 -17.16 16.19 -13.18
N THR A 62 -16.68 15.92 -14.38
CA THR A 62 -16.67 16.89 -15.47
C THR A 62 -17.47 16.35 -16.64
N SER A 63 -18.48 17.10 -17.08
CA SER A 63 -19.25 16.85 -18.31
C SER A 63 -19.04 18.02 -19.26
N ASN A 64 -19.53 17.91 -20.51
CA ASN A 64 -19.36 18.92 -21.56
C ASN A 64 -19.80 20.35 -21.17
N SER A 65 -20.60 20.51 -20.11
CA SER A 65 -21.19 21.81 -19.73
C SER A 65 -21.13 22.10 -18.23
N SER A 66 -20.65 21.19 -17.39
CA SER A 66 -20.64 21.37 -15.92
C SER A 66 -19.53 20.60 -15.24
N SER A 67 -19.03 21.17 -14.17
CA SER A 67 -18.13 20.48 -13.22
C SER A 67 -18.80 20.45 -11.85
N ARG A 68 -18.77 19.30 -11.19
CA ARG A 68 -19.27 19.11 -9.82
C ARG A 68 -18.17 18.56 -8.95
N HIS A 69 -18.06 19.09 -7.74
CA HIS A 69 -17.12 18.61 -6.74
C HIS A 69 -17.87 17.96 -5.59
N PHE A 70 -17.31 16.85 -5.12
CA PHE A 70 -17.80 16.12 -3.98
C PHE A 70 -16.61 15.81 -3.06
N GLN A 71 -16.79 15.99 -1.78
CA GLN A 71 -15.75 15.66 -0.80
C GLN A 71 -16.29 14.63 0.18
N SER A 72 -15.41 13.78 0.68
CA SER A 72 -15.77 12.87 1.77
C SER A 72 -16.08 13.70 3.03
N PRO A 73 -17.18 13.38 3.74
CA PRO A 73 -17.57 14.12 4.95
C PRO A 73 -16.55 13.96 6.10
N LYS A 74 -15.76 12.90 6.08
CA LYS A 74 -14.67 12.66 7.04
C LYS A 74 -13.52 11.93 6.36
N LYS A 75 -12.37 11.86 7.04
CA LYS A 75 -11.24 11.02 6.62
C LYS A 75 -11.63 9.55 6.70
N ILE A 76 -11.13 8.76 5.76
CA ILE A 76 -11.45 7.35 5.60
C ILE A 76 -10.16 6.55 5.75
N ASN A 77 -10.19 5.49 6.54
CA ASN A 77 -9.08 4.55 6.62
C ASN A 77 -9.20 3.54 5.47
N LEU A 78 -8.52 3.80 4.38
CA LEU A 78 -8.51 2.92 3.21
C LEU A 78 -7.22 2.10 3.10
N GLY A 79 -6.27 2.29 4.02
CA GLY A 79 -4.95 1.67 3.89
C GLY A 79 -4.16 2.29 2.73
N PRO A 80 -3.58 1.49 1.82
CA PRO A 80 -2.73 2.03 0.76
C PRO A 80 -3.54 2.86 -0.25
N ARG A 81 -2.88 3.86 -0.83
CA ARG A 81 -3.49 4.85 -1.74
C ARG A 81 -4.30 4.25 -2.89
N HIS A 82 -3.91 3.09 -3.42
CA HIS A 82 -4.65 2.43 -4.50
C HIS A 82 -6.09 2.06 -4.09
N ASN A 83 -6.39 1.91 -2.81
CA ASN A 83 -7.75 1.67 -2.34
C ASN A 83 -8.66 2.89 -2.52
N CYS A 84 -8.11 4.10 -2.65
CA CYS A 84 -8.89 5.27 -3.04
C CYS A 84 -9.46 5.10 -4.46
N HIS A 85 -8.70 4.48 -5.38
CA HIS A 85 -9.19 4.11 -6.70
C HIS A 85 -10.31 3.06 -6.62
N ASN A 86 -10.12 2.03 -5.79
CA ASN A 86 -11.15 1.01 -5.55
C ASN A 86 -12.44 1.63 -4.98
N ALA A 87 -12.32 2.56 -4.05
CA ALA A 87 -13.46 3.31 -3.49
C ALA A 87 -14.19 4.12 -4.57
N LEU A 88 -13.45 4.84 -5.44
CA LEU A 88 -14.05 5.54 -6.56
C LEU A 88 -14.81 4.60 -7.49
N MET A 89 -14.22 3.46 -7.86
CA MET A 89 -14.86 2.48 -8.73
C MET A 89 -16.12 1.90 -8.07
N ALA A 90 -16.10 1.62 -6.77
CA ALA A 90 -17.27 1.15 -6.02
C ALA A 90 -18.41 2.20 -6.02
N VAL A 91 -18.09 3.46 -5.78
CA VAL A 91 -19.07 4.57 -5.82
C VAL A 91 -19.69 4.70 -7.20
N LEU A 92 -18.87 4.65 -8.26
CA LEU A 92 -19.36 4.77 -9.64
C LEU A 92 -20.25 3.57 -10.02
N ALA A 93 -19.87 2.35 -9.63
CA ALA A 93 -20.68 1.16 -9.85
C ALA A 93 -22.03 1.23 -9.10
N ALA A 94 -22.04 1.63 -7.84
CA ALA A 94 -23.25 1.83 -7.05
C ALA A 94 -24.19 2.88 -7.70
N ARG A 95 -23.61 3.97 -8.20
CA ARG A 95 -24.39 5.00 -8.93
C ARG A 95 -25.06 4.46 -10.20
N GLU A 96 -24.39 3.60 -10.97
CA GLU A 96 -24.99 2.96 -12.15
C GLU A 96 -26.14 2.02 -11.78
N LEU A 97 -26.13 1.51 -10.55
CA LEU A 97 -27.24 0.73 -9.96
C LEU A 97 -28.33 1.60 -9.34
N GLY A 98 -28.23 2.93 -9.43
CA GLY A 98 -29.25 3.86 -8.95
C GLY A 98 -29.05 4.37 -7.51
N VAL A 99 -27.95 4.00 -6.84
CA VAL A 99 -27.63 4.52 -5.50
C VAL A 99 -27.16 5.99 -5.63
N LYS A 100 -27.62 6.85 -4.73
CA LYS A 100 -27.17 8.24 -4.70
C LYS A 100 -25.70 8.34 -4.35
N PHE A 101 -24.99 9.25 -5.00
CA PHE A 101 -23.57 9.48 -4.75
C PHE A 101 -23.29 9.79 -3.27
N SER A 102 -24.10 10.67 -2.65
CA SER A 102 -23.97 11.00 -1.22
C SER A 102 -24.10 9.79 -0.31
N GLU A 103 -25.06 8.91 -0.59
CA GLU A 103 -25.25 7.69 0.20
C GLU A 103 -24.06 6.75 0.05
N SER A 104 -23.54 6.57 -1.17
CA SER A 104 -22.33 5.77 -1.38
C SER A 104 -21.12 6.34 -0.64
N MET A 105 -20.98 7.67 -0.60
CA MET A 105 -19.90 8.34 0.13
C MET A 105 -20.03 8.18 1.64
N GLU A 106 -21.23 8.27 2.19
CA GLU A 106 -21.49 8.02 3.61
C GLU A 106 -21.09 6.57 3.98
N ARG A 107 -21.50 5.59 3.16
CA ARG A 107 -21.15 4.17 3.38
C ARG A 107 -19.64 3.91 3.32
N ILE A 108 -18.93 4.52 2.38
CA ILE A 108 -17.47 4.41 2.35
C ILE A 108 -16.83 5.04 3.59
N CYS A 109 -17.37 6.17 4.07
CA CYS A 109 -16.88 6.80 5.29
C CYS A 109 -17.19 6.01 6.56
N GLU A 110 -18.20 5.15 6.55
CA GLU A 110 -18.51 4.21 7.64
C GLU A 110 -17.65 2.96 7.60
N PHE A 111 -16.95 2.73 6.50
CA PHE A 111 -16.04 1.59 6.34
C PHE A 111 -14.85 1.77 7.29
N ASP A 112 -14.87 1.07 8.40
CA ASP A 112 -13.98 1.31 9.54
C ASP A 112 -12.84 0.29 9.65
N SER A 113 -12.63 -0.54 8.67
CA SER A 113 -11.42 -1.36 8.71
C SER A 113 -11.16 -2.05 7.39
N PRO A 114 -9.95 -1.95 6.83
CA PRO A 114 -9.46 -3.01 5.97
C PRO A 114 -9.53 -4.33 6.77
N LEU A 115 -9.71 -5.44 6.07
CA LEU A 115 -9.54 -6.76 6.68
C LEU A 115 -8.16 -6.77 7.39
N PRO A 116 -8.05 -7.34 8.60
CA PRO A 116 -6.85 -7.23 9.42
C PRO A 116 -5.56 -7.65 8.73
N ASP A 117 -5.66 -8.52 7.71
CA ASP A 117 -4.56 -9.09 6.94
C ASP A 117 -4.39 -8.46 5.53
N ARG A 118 -5.12 -7.35 5.25
CA ARG A 118 -5.02 -6.56 4.01
C ARG A 118 -4.63 -5.12 4.31
N TYR A 119 -3.34 -4.90 4.45
CA TYR A 119 -2.80 -3.61 4.84
C TYR A 119 -3.36 -3.10 6.18
N GLY A 120 -3.55 -4.01 7.13
CA GLY A 120 -3.94 -3.64 8.49
C GLY A 120 -2.79 -2.89 9.16
N ILE A 121 -3.08 -1.69 9.71
CA ILE A 121 -2.08 -0.89 10.41
C ILE A 121 -2.39 -0.93 11.90
N GLU A 122 -1.40 -1.28 12.71
CA GLU A 122 -1.50 -1.29 14.16
C GLU A 122 -0.21 -0.76 14.81
N HIS A 123 -0.36 -0.20 16.02
CA HIS A 123 0.78 0.17 16.83
C HIS A 123 1.18 -0.99 17.74
N ILE A 124 2.46 -1.34 17.73
CA ILE A 124 3.06 -2.33 18.63
C ILE A 124 4.18 -1.63 19.39
N GLY A 125 3.93 -1.35 20.68
CA GLY A 125 4.84 -0.49 21.45
C GLY A 125 5.00 0.87 20.75
N LYS A 126 6.24 1.25 20.41
CA LYS A 126 6.55 2.48 19.67
C LYS A 126 6.56 2.31 18.15
N HIS A 127 6.33 1.10 17.63
CA HIS A 127 6.45 0.78 16.22
C HIS A 127 5.09 0.76 15.51
N VAL A 128 5.11 0.91 14.19
CA VAL A 128 3.95 0.74 13.31
C VAL A 128 4.09 -0.59 12.58
N LEU A 129 3.17 -1.52 12.79
CA LEU A 129 3.10 -2.77 12.05
C LEU A 129 2.08 -2.66 10.91
N ILE A 130 2.50 -3.01 9.70
CA ILE A 130 1.64 -3.16 8.53
C ILE A 130 1.48 -4.65 8.25
N ASN A 131 0.30 -5.17 8.54
CA ASN A 131 -0.09 -6.54 8.24
C ASN A 131 -0.74 -6.61 6.85
N ASP A 132 -0.01 -7.10 5.85
CA ASP A 132 -0.52 -7.30 4.48
C ASP A 132 -0.27 -8.74 4.03
N THR A 133 -0.65 -9.69 4.88
CA THR A 133 -0.34 -11.12 4.76
C THR A 133 -1.39 -11.92 3.98
N TYR A 134 -2.52 -11.31 3.58
CA TYR A 134 -3.58 -12.02 2.90
C TYR A 134 -3.13 -12.64 1.57
N ASN A 135 -2.46 -11.87 0.73
CA ASN A 135 -1.90 -12.32 -0.54
C ASN A 135 -0.86 -11.32 -1.07
N ALA A 136 -0.07 -11.77 -2.06
CA ALA A 136 0.95 -10.94 -2.70
C ALA A 136 0.98 -11.15 -4.21
N ASN A 137 1.13 -10.05 -4.94
CA ASN A 137 1.48 -9.98 -6.34
C ASN A 137 2.40 -8.78 -6.58
N PRO A 138 3.04 -8.66 -7.76
CA PRO A 138 3.99 -7.58 -8.04
C PRO A 138 3.43 -6.18 -7.81
N ASP A 139 2.22 -5.91 -8.32
CA ASP A 139 1.59 -4.58 -8.19
C ASP A 139 1.30 -4.21 -6.74
N SER A 140 0.82 -5.17 -5.94
CA SER A 140 0.53 -4.93 -4.53
C SER A 140 1.80 -4.74 -3.71
N PHE A 141 2.89 -5.45 -4.02
CA PHE A 141 4.20 -5.21 -3.38
C PHE A 141 4.76 -3.84 -3.77
N ALA A 142 4.78 -3.52 -5.07
CA ALA A 142 5.26 -2.23 -5.55
C ALA A 142 4.47 -1.07 -4.92
N SER A 143 3.15 -1.22 -4.78
CA SER A 143 2.29 -0.22 -4.13
C SER A 143 2.66 0.02 -2.67
N VAL A 144 2.84 -1.05 -1.87
CA VAL A 144 3.18 -0.89 -0.45
C VAL A 144 4.61 -0.36 -0.26
N ILE A 145 5.57 -0.80 -1.07
CA ILE A 145 6.94 -0.28 -1.04
C ILE A 145 6.96 1.21 -1.39
N ASN A 146 6.21 1.62 -2.43
CA ASN A 146 6.08 3.02 -2.79
C ASN A 146 5.41 3.85 -1.67
N ASP A 147 4.39 3.31 -1.01
CA ASP A 147 3.79 3.99 0.14
C ASP A 147 4.79 4.16 1.29
N LEU A 148 5.59 3.14 1.61
CA LEU A 148 6.67 3.24 2.60
C LEU A 148 7.75 4.26 2.20
N ALA A 149 7.99 4.46 0.91
CA ALA A 149 8.96 5.43 0.42
C ALA A 149 8.46 6.87 0.47
N THR A 150 7.16 7.08 0.29
CA THR A 150 6.60 8.42 0.03
C THR A 150 5.73 8.96 1.16
N ASN A 151 5.24 8.11 2.06
CA ASN A 151 4.34 8.51 3.13
C ASN A 151 5.13 8.97 4.37
N CYS A 152 5.17 10.28 4.57
CA CYS A 152 5.88 10.90 5.70
C CYS A 152 5.27 10.60 7.09
N SER A 153 4.08 9.97 7.15
CA SER A 153 3.46 9.56 8.42
C SER A 153 4.13 8.33 9.04
N TYR A 154 4.90 7.58 8.25
CA TYR A 154 5.63 6.43 8.77
C TYR A 154 6.95 6.84 9.41
N PRO A 155 7.38 6.12 10.46
CA PRO A 155 8.74 6.22 10.96
C PRO A 155 9.76 6.05 9.85
N LYS A 156 10.91 6.74 9.99
CA LYS A 156 11.99 6.67 9.00
C LYS A 156 12.55 5.25 8.86
N ASN A 157 12.75 4.57 9.99
CA ASN A 157 13.33 3.23 10.03
C ASN A 157 12.34 2.18 9.53
N LYS A 158 12.80 1.28 8.68
CA LYS A 158 11.96 0.28 8.01
C LYS A 158 12.52 -1.12 8.18
N LEU A 159 11.66 -2.05 8.56
CA LEU A 159 11.96 -3.48 8.59
C LEU A 159 10.91 -4.20 7.73
N LEU A 160 11.37 -5.04 6.80
CA LEU A 160 10.48 -5.76 5.90
C LEU A 160 10.60 -7.27 6.11
N ILE A 161 9.48 -7.96 6.19
CA ILE A 161 9.38 -9.42 6.20
C ILE A 161 8.56 -9.81 4.98
N MET A 162 9.22 -10.35 3.96
CA MET A 162 8.66 -10.57 2.64
C MET A 162 8.63 -12.05 2.30
N GLY A 163 7.47 -12.57 1.97
CA GLY A 163 7.27 -13.93 1.48
C GLY A 163 7.12 -13.98 -0.05
N ASP A 164 7.40 -15.12 -0.65
CA ASP A 164 7.29 -15.32 -2.09
C ASP A 164 5.93 -14.90 -2.66
N MET A 165 5.96 -14.38 -3.88
CA MET A 165 4.79 -14.17 -4.72
C MET A 165 4.56 -15.44 -5.55
N LEU A 166 3.45 -16.11 -5.31
CA LEU A 166 3.10 -17.35 -6.00
C LEU A 166 2.29 -17.04 -7.29
N GLU A 167 2.12 -18.07 -8.13
CA GLU A 167 1.29 -18.03 -9.34
C GLU A 167 1.78 -17.09 -10.45
N LEU A 168 3.06 -16.70 -10.45
CA LEU A 168 3.66 -15.82 -11.46
C LEU A 168 4.20 -16.58 -12.68
N GLY A 169 4.24 -17.92 -12.65
CA GLY A 169 4.75 -18.73 -13.75
C GLY A 169 6.17 -18.34 -14.17
N GLN A 170 6.39 -18.14 -15.46
CA GLN A 170 7.69 -17.78 -16.03
C GLN A 170 8.21 -16.40 -15.64
N TYR A 171 7.37 -15.53 -15.12
CA TYR A 171 7.74 -14.17 -14.70
C TYR A 171 8.25 -14.12 -13.26
N SER A 172 8.19 -15.23 -12.52
CA SER A 172 8.46 -15.28 -11.09
C SER A 172 9.83 -14.68 -10.73
N GLU A 173 10.90 -15.13 -11.35
CA GLU A 173 12.26 -14.65 -11.05
C GLU A 173 12.41 -13.15 -11.30
N THR A 174 11.94 -12.68 -12.45
CA THR A 174 12.04 -11.28 -12.85
C THR A 174 11.25 -10.36 -11.91
N GLU A 175 10.04 -10.76 -11.53
CA GLU A 175 9.20 -9.94 -10.66
C GLU A 175 9.71 -9.92 -9.21
N HIS A 176 10.19 -11.04 -8.67
CA HIS A 176 10.84 -11.06 -7.36
C HIS A 176 12.09 -10.18 -7.32
N ALA A 177 12.92 -10.23 -8.38
CA ALA A 177 14.11 -9.39 -8.49
C ALA A 177 13.77 -7.90 -8.49
N LYS A 178 12.76 -7.47 -9.26
CA LYS A 178 12.29 -6.07 -9.29
C LYS A 178 11.81 -5.60 -7.92
N ILE A 179 11.01 -6.42 -7.23
CA ILE A 179 10.48 -6.08 -5.92
C ILE A 179 11.59 -5.99 -4.87
N LEU A 180 12.55 -6.92 -4.87
CA LEU A 180 13.69 -6.87 -3.97
C LEU A 180 14.55 -5.64 -4.23
N GLU A 181 14.81 -5.30 -5.48
CA GLU A 181 15.55 -4.09 -5.85
C GLU A 181 14.86 -2.80 -5.37
N GLN A 182 13.53 -2.72 -5.51
CA GLN A 182 12.76 -1.58 -4.99
C GLN A 182 12.84 -1.48 -3.47
N ALA A 183 12.73 -2.61 -2.76
CA ALA A 183 12.82 -2.67 -1.31
C ALA A 183 14.21 -2.22 -0.80
N LEU A 184 15.27 -2.64 -1.46
CA LEU A 184 16.65 -2.27 -1.12
C LEU A 184 16.96 -0.77 -1.28
N ARG A 185 16.16 -0.06 -2.09
CA ARG A 185 16.30 1.39 -2.30
C ARG A 185 15.54 2.24 -1.27
N LEU A 186 14.85 1.62 -0.33
CA LEU A 186 14.12 2.36 0.70
C LEU A 186 15.08 3.11 1.64
N ASP A 187 14.87 4.41 1.78
CA ASP A 187 15.61 5.19 2.78
C ASP A 187 15.23 4.73 4.19
N GLY A 188 16.23 4.57 5.06
CA GLY A 188 16.04 4.10 6.44
C GLY A 188 15.75 2.59 6.55
N LEU A 189 16.02 1.81 5.51
CA LEU A 189 15.94 0.35 5.59
C LEU A 189 16.94 -0.19 6.62
N LYS A 190 16.42 -0.94 7.62
CA LYS A 190 17.25 -1.61 8.64
C LYS A 190 17.50 -3.07 8.30
N ALA A 191 16.47 -3.78 7.82
CA ALA A 191 16.61 -5.17 7.42
C ALA A 191 15.46 -5.62 6.49
N ILE A 192 15.77 -6.63 5.68
CA ILE A 192 14.79 -7.41 4.91
C ILE A 192 14.94 -8.89 5.29
N PHE A 193 13.87 -9.49 5.76
CA PHE A 193 13.76 -10.92 5.98
C PHE A 193 12.95 -11.55 4.85
N LEU A 194 13.52 -12.54 4.18
CA LEU A 194 12.94 -13.16 2.99
C LEU A 194 12.58 -14.61 3.26
N LYS A 195 11.30 -14.94 3.15
CA LYS A 195 10.78 -16.32 3.26
C LYS A 195 10.36 -16.84 1.88
N GLY A 196 10.90 -18.00 1.52
CA GLY A 196 10.54 -18.73 0.30
C GLY A 196 11.68 -18.87 -0.68
N GLU A 197 11.57 -19.88 -1.52
CA GLU A 197 12.62 -20.31 -2.45
C GLU A 197 12.96 -19.26 -3.50
N LYS A 198 11.95 -18.50 -3.97
CA LYS A 198 12.13 -17.57 -5.10
C LYS A 198 12.99 -16.37 -4.69
N PHE A 199 12.68 -15.76 -3.55
CA PHE A 199 13.51 -14.67 -3.02
C PHE A 199 14.90 -15.17 -2.61
N GLN A 200 15.00 -16.35 -1.98
CA GLN A 200 16.30 -16.90 -1.53
C GLN A 200 17.22 -17.18 -2.70
N ASN A 201 16.71 -17.73 -3.82
CA ASN A 201 17.53 -18.00 -5.01
C ASN A 201 18.14 -16.71 -5.59
N LEU A 202 17.47 -15.56 -5.45
CA LEU A 202 18.03 -14.27 -5.86
C LEU A 202 19.24 -13.87 -4.99
N ILE A 203 19.18 -14.08 -3.67
CA ILE A 203 20.31 -13.79 -2.79
C ILE A 203 21.51 -14.65 -3.20
N PHE A 204 21.33 -15.95 -3.34
CA PHE A 204 22.40 -16.87 -3.71
C PHE A 204 23.03 -16.55 -5.06
N SER A 205 22.22 -16.18 -6.06
CA SER A 205 22.72 -15.83 -7.39
C SER A 205 23.48 -14.50 -7.44
N THR A 206 23.18 -13.59 -6.50
CA THR A 206 23.77 -12.25 -6.47
C THR A 206 25.05 -12.20 -5.62
N GLN A 207 25.12 -12.99 -4.54
CA GLN A 207 26.34 -13.13 -3.71
C GLN A 207 27.52 -13.70 -4.51
N GLN A 208 27.26 -14.42 -5.60
CA GLN A 208 28.32 -14.90 -6.51
C GLN A 208 28.87 -13.81 -7.45
N LYS A 209 28.32 -12.59 -7.45
CA LYS A 209 28.67 -11.51 -8.41
C LYS A 209 29.29 -10.26 -7.76
N ASP A 210 30.12 -10.38 -6.74
CA ASP A 210 30.94 -9.30 -6.14
C ASP A 210 30.21 -8.02 -5.68
N HIS A 211 28.94 -8.12 -5.23
CA HIS A 211 28.23 -6.99 -4.63
C HIS A 211 27.87 -7.27 -3.16
N GLU A 212 28.87 -7.54 -2.32
CA GLU A 212 28.69 -7.90 -0.90
C GLU A 212 27.95 -6.84 -0.07
N SER A 213 28.24 -5.56 -0.26
CA SER A 213 27.72 -4.50 0.63
C SER A 213 26.22 -4.20 0.52
N GLN A 214 25.54 -4.59 -0.58
CA GLN A 214 24.13 -4.26 -0.79
C GLN A 214 23.17 -5.25 -0.08
N PHE A 215 23.68 -6.41 0.35
CA PHE A 215 22.90 -7.48 0.98
C PHE A 215 23.20 -7.69 2.46
N ASP A 216 24.01 -6.84 3.08
CA ASP A 216 24.36 -6.95 4.51
C ASP A 216 23.13 -6.91 5.44
N GLN A 217 22.01 -6.37 4.97
CA GLN A 217 20.75 -6.23 5.69
C GLN A 217 19.68 -7.23 5.23
N VAL A 218 20.04 -8.23 4.41
CA VAL A 218 19.10 -9.21 3.85
C VAL A 218 19.32 -10.59 4.46
N TYR A 219 18.27 -11.12 5.09
CA TYR A 219 18.29 -12.38 5.82
C TYR A 219 17.34 -13.39 5.14
N ALA A 220 17.83 -14.57 4.83
CA ALA A 220 17.00 -15.67 4.33
C ALA A 220 16.41 -16.46 5.51
N LEU A 221 15.10 -16.73 5.45
CA LEU A 221 14.38 -17.54 6.43
C LEU A 221 13.82 -18.80 5.74
N GLN A 222 14.06 -19.97 6.31
CA GLN A 222 13.40 -21.20 5.86
C GLN A 222 12.00 -21.29 6.48
N GLU A 223 11.93 -21.22 7.79
CA GLU A 223 10.69 -21.27 8.55
C GLU A 223 10.55 -20.03 9.45
N THR A 224 9.38 -19.88 10.08
CA THR A 224 9.12 -18.75 10.99
C THR A 224 9.97 -18.83 12.25
N GLU A 225 10.29 -20.04 12.70
CA GLU A 225 11.13 -20.32 13.85
C GLU A 225 12.59 -19.88 13.67
N ASP A 226 13.04 -19.74 12.43
CA ASP A 226 14.38 -19.25 12.09
C ASP A 226 14.51 -17.73 12.26
N PHE A 227 13.39 -17.03 12.51
CA PHE A 227 13.41 -15.59 12.66
C PHE A 227 14.25 -15.19 13.88
N PRO A 228 15.28 -14.37 13.69
CA PRO A 228 16.22 -14.05 14.75
C PRO A 228 15.67 -13.00 15.71
N VAL A 229 14.74 -13.40 16.60
CA VAL A 229 14.07 -12.51 17.56
C VAL A 229 15.07 -11.68 18.37
N ALA A 230 16.23 -12.25 18.68
CA ALA A 230 17.29 -11.54 19.42
C ALA A 230 17.81 -10.29 18.68
N LEU A 231 17.73 -10.25 17.36
CA LEU A 231 18.14 -9.07 16.58
C LEU A 231 17.09 -7.96 16.58
N LEU A 232 15.85 -8.23 17.00
CA LEU A 232 14.80 -7.20 16.98
C LEU A 232 15.15 -6.01 17.85
N SER A 233 15.77 -6.21 19.01
CA SER A 233 16.19 -5.13 19.91
C SER A 233 17.19 -4.18 19.26
N ASP A 234 18.09 -4.70 18.43
CA ASP A 234 19.13 -3.92 17.76
C ASP A 234 18.62 -3.24 16.48
N LEU A 235 17.73 -3.94 15.75
CA LEU A 235 17.13 -3.42 14.51
C LEU A 235 16.03 -2.39 14.77
N LEU A 236 15.35 -2.49 15.92
CA LEU A 236 14.20 -1.69 16.32
C LEU A 236 14.52 -0.81 17.54
N ASP A 237 15.74 -0.29 17.62
CA ASP A 237 16.20 0.64 18.65
C ASP A 237 15.41 1.96 18.67
N GLU A 238 14.98 2.41 17.49
CA GLU A 238 14.14 3.60 17.28
C GLU A 238 12.75 3.22 16.74
N GLU A 239 11.86 4.22 16.69
CA GLU A 239 10.55 4.08 16.05
C GLU A 239 10.73 3.58 14.61
N SER A 240 10.01 2.53 14.28
CA SER A 240 10.16 1.85 12.99
C SER A 240 8.80 1.48 12.42
N VAL A 241 8.71 1.42 11.10
CA VAL A 241 7.61 0.76 10.42
C VAL A 241 8.04 -0.66 10.01
N ILE A 242 7.19 -1.63 10.30
CA ILE A 242 7.43 -3.05 10.04
C ILE A 242 6.37 -3.51 9.04
N LEU A 243 6.80 -3.98 7.87
CA LEU A 243 5.90 -4.59 6.88
C LEU A 243 6.02 -6.11 6.93
N VAL A 244 4.88 -6.79 7.00
CA VAL A 244 4.79 -8.25 6.79
C VAL A 244 3.88 -8.51 5.60
N LYS A 245 4.44 -9.10 4.52
CA LYS A 245 3.71 -9.35 3.28
C LYS A 245 4.21 -10.60 2.55
N GLY A 246 3.28 -11.36 1.97
CA GLY A 246 3.58 -12.52 1.11
C GLY A 246 2.32 -13.17 0.60
N SER A 247 2.47 -14.15 -0.30
CA SER A 247 1.32 -14.93 -0.80
C SER A 247 0.68 -15.76 0.32
N ARG A 248 -0.62 -16.01 0.20
CA ARG A 248 -1.41 -16.70 1.24
C ARG A 248 -0.79 -18.01 1.73
N LYS A 249 -0.24 -18.81 0.82
CA LYS A 249 0.40 -20.11 1.17
C LYS A 249 1.72 -19.97 1.93
N MET A 250 2.27 -18.75 2.02
CA MET A 250 3.50 -18.50 2.78
C MET A 250 3.24 -18.39 4.29
N ASN A 251 1.98 -18.32 4.72
CA ASN A 251 1.56 -18.22 6.12
C ASN A 251 2.28 -17.08 6.86
N MET A 252 2.34 -15.91 6.22
CA MET A 252 3.10 -14.77 6.75
C MET A 252 2.50 -14.19 8.04
N GLU A 253 1.24 -14.48 8.36
CA GLU A 253 0.58 -14.11 9.61
C GLU A 253 1.31 -14.61 10.87
N GLN A 254 2.06 -15.69 10.77
CA GLN A 254 2.88 -16.20 11.87
C GLN A 254 3.97 -15.20 12.32
N PHE A 255 4.51 -14.40 11.38
CA PHE A 255 5.45 -13.34 11.72
C PHE A 255 4.76 -12.18 12.42
N VAL A 256 3.52 -11.86 12.05
CA VAL A 256 2.71 -10.85 12.73
C VAL A 256 2.50 -11.23 14.19
N ASP A 257 2.12 -12.49 14.44
CA ASP A 257 1.91 -13.00 15.80
C ASP A 257 3.23 -13.04 16.58
N LEU A 258 4.34 -13.43 15.94
CA LEU A 258 5.66 -13.40 16.55
C LEU A 258 6.06 -11.98 16.97
N LEU A 259 5.86 -10.99 16.11
CA LEU A 259 6.16 -9.59 16.41
C LEU A 259 5.32 -9.06 17.57
N ARG A 260 4.01 -9.35 17.58
CA ARG A 260 3.11 -8.99 18.67
C ARG A 260 3.57 -9.55 20.02
N ASN A 261 4.01 -10.81 20.03
CA ASN A 261 4.45 -11.46 21.26
C ASN A 261 5.81 -10.95 21.79
N ASN A 262 6.61 -10.29 20.97
CA ASN A 262 7.97 -9.87 21.35
C ASN A 262 8.17 -8.35 21.43
N LEU A 263 7.22 -7.54 20.92
CA LEU A 263 7.32 -6.07 20.90
C LEU A 263 6.27 -5.36 21.77
N LEU A 264 5.34 -6.08 22.42
CA LEU A 264 4.34 -5.53 23.36
C LEU A 264 4.91 -5.33 24.77
#